data_9666be5b9ed020017c6ce3d357df5775
#
_entry.id   9666be5b9ed020017c6ce3d357df5775
#
_cell.length_a   1.000
_cell.length_b   1.000
_cell.length_c   1.000
_cell.angle_alpha   90.00
_cell.angle_beta   90.00
_cell.angle_gamma   90.00
#
_symmetry.space_group_name_H-M   'P 1'
#
loop_
_entity.id
_entity.type
_entity.pdbx_description
1 polymer ?
#
loop_
_entity_poly.entity_id
_entity_poly.type
_entity_poly.pdbx_seq_one_letter_code
_entity_poly.pdbx_strand_id
1 'polypeptide(L)'
;MDTPVRELLVVETATVLAGPSVGMFLAELGARVVKVEPPNGDVTRAWKLPVEDSSSPVSAYFSSVNWNKQHLRVDLKDAEARMEFDALVRQADVLITNHLAADSDKLGLGRDRIRSLNPRLVHGHIKGFAEQPERPAYDVVLQAEAGYVSMTGVDEGQVAKAPIALIDML
;
A
#
# COMPACT_ATOMS: atom_id res chain seq x y z
N MET A 1 -1.14 -28.25 -0.57
CA MET A 1 0.24 -27.94 -0.19
C MET A 1 0.18 -26.94 0.96
N ASP A 2 0.74 -27.29 2.10
CA ASP A 2 0.91 -26.35 3.20
C ASP A 2 2.08 -25.42 2.87
N THR A 3 1.78 -24.15 2.65
CA THR A 3 2.80 -23.14 2.45
C THR A 3 3.03 -22.41 3.78
N PRO A 4 4.28 -22.10 4.17
CA PRO A 4 4.59 -21.37 5.42
C PRO A 4 3.85 -20.03 5.51
N VAL A 5 3.40 -19.48 4.38
CA VAL A 5 2.69 -18.21 4.30
C VAL A 5 1.26 -18.27 4.83
N ARG A 6 0.61 -19.46 4.86
CA ARG A 6 -0.80 -19.61 5.30
C ARG A 6 -1.05 -19.26 6.77
N GLU A 7 -0.04 -19.32 7.60
CA GLU A 7 -0.14 -19.00 9.02
C GLU A 7 0.13 -17.51 9.32
N LEU A 8 0.61 -16.76 8.32
CA LEU A 8 0.96 -15.36 8.52
C LEU A 8 -0.27 -14.46 8.64
N LEU A 9 -0.25 -13.60 9.65
CA LEU A 9 -1.12 -12.45 9.77
C LEU A 9 -0.39 -11.20 9.24
N VAL A 10 -0.89 -10.66 8.16
CA VAL A 10 -0.37 -9.45 7.52
C VAL A 10 -1.32 -8.30 7.79
N VAL A 11 -0.81 -7.20 8.32
CA VAL A 11 -1.54 -5.94 8.47
C VAL A 11 -1.02 -4.97 7.39
N GLU A 12 -1.92 -4.32 6.68
CA GLU A 12 -1.58 -3.41 5.60
C GLU A 12 -2.29 -2.08 5.80
N THR A 13 -1.53 -1.00 5.95
CA THR A 13 -2.06 0.38 5.90
C THR A 13 -1.67 1.09 4.61
N ALA A 14 -0.91 0.42 3.75
CA ALA A 14 -0.51 0.95 2.45
C ALA A 14 -1.72 1.23 1.56
N THR A 15 -1.59 2.26 0.72
CA THR A 15 -2.64 2.72 -0.20
C THR A 15 -2.13 2.72 -1.65
N VAL A 16 -3.03 2.88 -2.58
CA VAL A 16 -2.86 3.00 -4.02
C VAL A 16 -2.46 1.67 -4.67
N LEU A 17 -1.17 1.41 -4.95
CA LEU A 17 -0.78 0.26 -5.79
C LEU A 17 0.38 -0.54 -5.20
N ALA A 18 1.58 0.01 -5.11
CA ALA A 18 2.80 -0.73 -4.77
C ALA A 18 2.69 -1.54 -3.47
N GLY A 19 2.27 -0.92 -2.37
CA GLY A 19 2.05 -1.62 -1.11
C GLY A 19 0.91 -2.63 -1.16
N PRO A 20 -0.28 -2.24 -1.65
CA PRO A 20 -1.39 -3.17 -1.84
C PRO A 20 -1.07 -4.37 -2.71
N SER A 21 -0.22 -4.25 -3.74
CA SER A 21 0.23 -5.38 -4.56
C SER A 21 0.99 -6.43 -3.75
N VAL A 22 1.86 -5.98 -2.83
CA VAL A 22 2.59 -6.89 -1.92
C VAL A 22 1.61 -7.64 -1.02
N GLY A 23 0.64 -6.92 -0.42
CA GLY A 23 -0.38 -7.54 0.43
C GLY A 23 -1.25 -8.53 -0.35
N MET A 24 -1.65 -8.20 -1.58
CA MET A 24 -2.41 -9.09 -2.45
C MET A 24 -1.60 -10.36 -2.77
N PHE A 25 -0.34 -10.22 -3.15
CA PHE A 25 0.54 -11.35 -3.42
C PHE A 25 0.63 -12.31 -2.22
N LEU A 26 0.76 -11.79 -1.01
CA LEU A 26 0.75 -12.61 0.21
C LEU A 26 -0.62 -13.27 0.45
N ALA A 27 -1.72 -12.56 0.16
CA ALA A 27 -3.08 -13.11 0.27
C ALA A 27 -3.32 -14.25 -0.72
N GLU A 28 -2.80 -14.15 -1.95
CA GLU A 28 -2.86 -15.22 -2.96
C GLU A 28 -2.05 -16.45 -2.56
N LEU A 29 -0.93 -16.25 -1.86
CA LEU A 29 -0.15 -17.34 -1.29
C LEU A 29 -0.80 -17.97 -0.05
N GLY A 30 -1.91 -17.41 0.42
CA GLY A 30 -2.72 -17.94 1.51
C GLY A 30 -2.57 -17.24 2.86
N ALA A 31 -1.80 -16.14 2.97
CA ALA A 31 -1.74 -15.35 4.19
C ALA A 31 -3.09 -14.71 4.50
N ARG A 32 -3.38 -14.52 5.79
CA ARG A 32 -4.47 -13.67 6.24
C ARG A 32 -4.06 -12.22 6.18
N VAL A 33 -4.59 -11.44 5.23
CA VAL A 33 -4.26 -10.03 5.07
C VAL A 33 -5.42 -9.16 5.55
N VAL A 34 -5.14 -8.25 6.48
CA VAL A 34 -6.07 -7.24 6.99
C VAL A 34 -5.62 -5.88 6.48
N LYS A 35 -6.37 -5.34 5.52
CA LYS A 35 -6.17 -3.97 5.02
C LYS A 35 -6.88 -2.99 5.93
N VAL A 36 -6.11 -2.16 6.61
CA VAL A 36 -6.60 -1.08 7.47
C VAL A 36 -6.67 0.20 6.65
N GLU A 37 -7.88 0.71 6.47
CA GLU A 37 -8.17 1.90 5.68
C GLU A 37 -8.59 3.06 6.60
N PRO A 38 -8.36 4.32 6.19
CA PRO A 38 -8.96 5.46 6.88
C PRO A 38 -10.49 5.40 6.81
N PRO A 39 -11.22 6.20 7.60
CA PRO A 39 -12.70 6.17 7.61
C PRO A 39 -13.35 6.33 6.24
N ASN A 40 -12.73 7.12 5.36
CA ASN A 40 -13.22 7.35 4.00
C ASN A 40 -12.79 6.26 3.00
N GLY A 41 -12.01 5.26 3.45
CA GLY A 41 -11.48 4.21 2.60
C GLY A 41 -10.21 4.63 1.83
N ASP A 42 -9.64 3.67 1.11
CA ASP A 42 -8.55 3.92 0.17
C ASP A 42 -9.05 4.80 -0.99
N VAL A 43 -8.29 5.81 -1.38
CA VAL A 43 -8.64 6.77 -2.44
C VAL A 43 -8.95 6.07 -3.77
N THR A 44 -8.31 4.94 -4.05
CA THR A 44 -8.51 4.17 -5.28
C THR A 44 -9.89 3.54 -5.39
N ARG A 45 -10.66 3.44 -4.32
CA ARG A 45 -12.07 3.02 -4.37
C ARG A 45 -12.91 3.90 -5.30
N ALA A 46 -12.56 5.18 -5.39
CA ALA A 46 -13.23 6.17 -6.23
C ALA A 46 -12.64 6.30 -7.65
N TRP A 47 -11.52 5.64 -7.96
CA TRP A 47 -10.88 5.74 -9.27
C TRP A 47 -11.56 4.84 -10.31
N LYS A 48 -12.74 5.23 -10.71
CA LYS A 48 -13.57 4.48 -11.67
C LYS A 48 -13.40 4.97 -13.09
N LEU A 49 -13.41 4.03 -14.02
CA LEU A 49 -13.57 4.33 -15.43
C LEU A 49 -15.02 4.70 -15.73
N PRO A 50 -15.30 5.47 -16.80
CA PRO A 50 -16.66 5.84 -17.19
C PRO A 50 -17.61 4.66 -17.45
N VAL A 51 -17.05 3.48 -17.75
CA VAL A 51 -17.80 2.25 -18.01
C VAL A 51 -18.11 1.44 -16.75
N GLU A 52 -17.55 1.80 -15.61
CA GLU A 52 -17.80 1.11 -14.34
C GLU A 52 -19.12 1.59 -13.70
N ASP A 53 -19.77 0.67 -13.00
CA ASP A 53 -20.96 0.99 -12.21
C ASP A 53 -20.65 2.05 -11.15
N SER A 54 -21.24 3.23 -11.28
CA SER A 54 -21.04 4.35 -10.34
C SER A 54 -21.55 4.04 -8.94
N SER A 55 -22.52 3.13 -8.79
CA SER A 55 -23.10 2.73 -7.50
C SER A 55 -22.25 1.71 -6.74
N SER A 56 -21.32 1.02 -7.39
CA SER A 56 -20.40 0.09 -6.72
C SER A 56 -19.56 0.81 -5.66
N PRO A 57 -19.33 0.24 -4.46
CA PRO A 57 -18.46 0.83 -3.44
C PRO A 57 -16.95 0.71 -3.76
N VAL A 58 -16.61 0.02 -4.85
CA VAL A 58 -15.23 -0.23 -5.25
C VAL A 58 -15.06 -0.02 -6.75
N SER A 59 -13.86 0.43 -7.16
CA SER A 59 -13.43 0.48 -8.55
C SER A 59 -12.76 -0.83 -8.97
N ALA A 60 -12.63 -1.06 -10.27
CA ALA A 60 -11.81 -2.14 -10.81
C ALA A 60 -10.35 -1.98 -10.40
N TYR A 61 -9.85 -0.74 -10.36
CA TYR A 61 -8.49 -0.43 -9.90
C TYR A 61 -8.27 -0.90 -8.45
N PHE A 62 -9.17 -0.52 -7.53
CA PHE A 62 -9.07 -0.98 -6.14
C PHE A 62 -9.11 -2.51 -6.05
N SER A 63 -10.03 -3.14 -6.78
CA SER A 63 -10.21 -4.59 -6.77
C SER A 63 -9.00 -5.34 -7.29
N SER A 64 -8.26 -4.77 -8.25
CA SER A 64 -7.10 -5.43 -8.89
C SER A 64 -5.95 -5.75 -7.94
N VAL A 65 -5.83 -5.01 -6.81
CA VAL A 65 -4.73 -5.19 -5.83
C VAL A 65 -5.21 -5.39 -4.39
N ASN A 66 -6.53 -5.56 -4.20
CA ASN A 66 -7.09 -5.75 -2.86
C ASN A 66 -8.00 -6.99 -2.74
N TRP A 67 -7.99 -7.81 -3.73
CA TRP A 67 -8.71 -9.06 -3.74
C TRP A 67 -8.17 -10.01 -2.64
N ASN A 68 -9.08 -10.81 -2.08
CA ASN A 68 -8.77 -11.77 -1.01
C ASN A 68 -8.25 -11.17 0.31
N LYS A 69 -8.43 -9.87 0.54
CA LYS A 69 -8.09 -9.20 1.80
C LYS A 69 -9.34 -8.98 2.66
N GLN A 70 -9.16 -9.00 3.97
CA GLN A 70 -10.14 -8.46 4.92
C GLN A 70 -9.95 -6.94 5.01
N HIS A 71 -11.06 -6.19 5.13
CA HIS A 71 -11.02 -4.73 5.18
C HIS A 71 -11.52 -4.23 6.53
N LEU A 72 -10.75 -3.35 7.17
CA LEU A 72 -11.08 -2.71 8.43
C LEU A 72 -10.92 -1.19 8.26
N ARG A 73 -11.93 -0.41 8.63
CA ARG A 73 -11.84 1.05 8.65
C ARG A 73 -11.50 1.54 10.04
N VAL A 74 -10.39 2.26 10.17
CA VAL A 74 -9.87 2.76 11.45
C VAL A 74 -9.36 4.18 11.27
N ASP A 75 -9.82 5.10 12.11
CA ASP A 75 -9.17 6.40 12.22
C ASP A 75 -7.96 6.30 13.14
N LEU A 76 -6.78 6.14 12.56
CA LEU A 76 -5.53 6.06 13.32
C LEU A 76 -5.16 7.37 14.04
N LYS A 77 -5.88 8.46 13.80
CA LYS A 77 -5.72 9.72 14.56
C LYS A 77 -6.51 9.69 15.86
N ASP A 78 -7.55 8.90 15.93
CA ASP A 78 -8.31 8.65 17.14
C ASP A 78 -7.55 7.71 18.07
N ALA A 79 -7.46 8.05 19.35
CA ALA A 79 -6.64 7.32 20.31
C ALA A 79 -7.26 5.94 20.68
N GLU A 80 -8.58 5.84 20.73
CA GLU A 80 -9.28 4.60 21.05
C GLU A 80 -9.21 3.61 19.89
N ALA A 81 -9.54 4.07 18.68
CA ALA A 81 -9.42 3.28 17.46
C ALA A 81 -7.98 2.81 17.21
N ARG A 82 -6.99 3.63 17.57
CA ARG A 82 -5.58 3.24 17.47
C ARG A 82 -5.20 2.13 18.45
N MET A 83 -5.84 2.03 19.63
CA MET A 83 -5.58 0.91 20.54
C MET A 83 -6.00 -0.43 19.92
N GLU A 84 -7.09 -0.46 19.15
CA GLU A 84 -7.52 -1.67 18.42
C GLU A 84 -6.50 -2.05 17.34
N PHE A 85 -6.02 -1.06 16.59
CA PHE A 85 -4.96 -1.26 15.61
C PHE A 85 -3.67 -1.78 16.26
N ASP A 86 -3.27 -1.23 17.41
CA ASP A 86 -2.10 -1.69 18.16
C ASP A 86 -2.23 -3.14 18.61
N ALA A 87 -3.45 -3.55 19.04
CA ALA A 87 -3.71 -4.93 19.42
C ALA A 87 -3.57 -5.88 18.22
N LEU A 88 -3.97 -5.43 17.03
CA LEU A 88 -3.78 -6.17 15.78
C LEU A 88 -2.29 -6.28 15.41
N VAL A 89 -1.53 -5.18 15.49
CA VAL A 89 -0.08 -5.15 15.21
C VAL A 89 0.70 -6.05 16.15
N ARG A 90 0.33 -6.14 17.44
CA ARG A 90 0.99 -7.05 18.39
C ARG A 90 0.89 -8.52 17.99
N GLN A 91 -0.14 -8.90 17.25
CA GLN A 91 -0.38 -10.27 16.81
C GLN A 91 0.12 -10.52 15.38
N ALA A 92 0.42 -9.47 14.64
CA ALA A 92 0.82 -9.56 13.24
C ALA A 92 2.25 -10.09 13.07
N ASP A 93 2.49 -10.78 11.96
CA ASP A 93 3.81 -11.20 11.52
C ASP A 93 4.44 -10.17 10.58
N VAL A 94 3.60 -9.49 9.78
CA VAL A 94 4.03 -8.50 8.78
C VAL A 94 3.16 -7.25 8.87
N LEU A 95 3.78 -6.07 8.77
CA LEU A 95 3.11 -4.79 8.54
C LEU A 95 3.61 -4.18 7.25
N ILE A 96 2.69 -3.78 6.37
CA ILE A 96 3.01 -3.11 5.08
C ILE A 96 2.50 -1.67 5.15
N THR A 97 3.40 -0.72 4.90
CA THR A 97 3.10 0.72 4.92
C THR A 97 3.74 1.43 3.74
N ASN A 98 3.17 2.57 3.30
CA ASN A 98 3.77 3.43 2.27
C ASN A 98 3.52 4.93 2.53
N HIS A 99 3.29 5.30 3.80
CA HIS A 99 3.06 6.69 4.18
C HIS A 99 4.38 7.48 4.18
N LEU A 100 4.32 8.78 3.88
CA LEU A 100 5.44 9.69 4.08
C LEU A 100 5.83 9.72 5.56
N ALA A 101 7.09 10.08 5.87
CA ALA A 101 7.61 9.99 7.24
C ALA A 101 6.77 10.82 8.23
N ALA A 102 6.47 12.07 7.89
CA ALA A 102 5.64 12.95 8.75
C ALA A 102 4.21 12.41 8.97
N ASP A 103 3.64 11.73 7.99
CA ASP A 103 2.31 11.13 8.14
C ASP A 103 2.38 9.81 8.92
N SER A 104 3.43 9.03 8.73
CA SER A 104 3.68 7.83 9.54
C SER A 104 3.73 8.15 11.03
N ASP A 105 4.40 9.23 11.42
CA ASP A 105 4.50 9.64 12.82
C ASP A 105 3.14 10.09 13.39
N LYS A 106 2.38 10.89 12.64
CA LYS A 106 1.02 11.33 13.03
C LYS A 106 0.05 10.15 13.21
N LEU A 107 0.18 9.14 12.36
CA LEU A 107 -0.66 7.94 12.39
C LEU A 107 -0.15 6.90 13.41
N GLY A 108 0.98 7.14 14.08
CA GLY A 108 1.59 6.21 15.00
C GLY A 108 2.22 4.98 14.32
N LEU A 109 2.62 5.12 13.06
CA LEU A 109 3.26 4.07 12.25
C LEU A 109 4.78 4.20 12.21
N GLY A 110 5.36 5.12 12.99
CA GLY A 110 6.81 5.30 13.08
C GLY A 110 7.52 4.01 13.49
N ARG A 111 8.67 3.75 12.88
CA ARG A 111 9.44 2.50 13.02
C ARG A 111 9.68 2.10 14.47
N ASP A 112 10.15 3.02 15.30
CA ASP A 112 10.53 2.72 16.69
C ASP A 112 9.31 2.36 17.53
N ARG A 113 8.19 3.06 17.31
CA ARG A 113 6.91 2.75 17.96
C ARG A 113 6.42 1.35 17.56
N ILE A 114 6.37 1.06 16.28
CA ILE A 114 5.94 -0.25 15.76
C ILE A 114 6.82 -1.36 16.32
N ARG A 115 8.13 -1.16 16.32
CA ARG A 115 9.09 -2.12 16.90
C ARG A 115 8.88 -2.32 18.41
N SER A 116 8.49 -1.28 19.14
CA SER A 116 8.17 -1.40 20.57
C SER A 116 6.88 -2.20 20.84
N LEU A 117 5.91 -2.12 19.92
CA LEU A 117 4.66 -2.89 20.02
C LEU A 117 4.89 -4.38 19.73
N ASN A 118 5.69 -4.68 18.71
CA ASN A 118 5.99 -6.05 18.29
C ASN A 118 7.42 -6.17 17.76
N PRO A 119 8.39 -6.58 18.60
CA PRO A 119 9.80 -6.71 18.21
C PRO A 119 10.06 -7.79 17.12
N ARG A 120 9.11 -8.72 16.94
CA ARG A 120 9.21 -9.80 15.96
C ARG A 120 8.63 -9.44 14.59
N LEU A 121 7.89 -8.33 14.50
CA LEU A 121 7.19 -7.91 13.30
C LEU A 121 8.16 -7.61 12.16
N VAL A 122 7.89 -8.14 11.00
CA VAL A 122 8.54 -7.71 9.75
C VAL A 122 7.82 -6.47 9.24
N HIS A 123 8.46 -5.30 9.32
CA HIS A 123 7.88 -4.05 8.84
C HIS A 123 8.41 -3.72 7.43
N GLY A 124 7.60 -3.98 6.41
CA GLY A 124 7.82 -3.56 5.04
C GLY A 124 7.32 -2.12 4.84
N HIS A 125 8.23 -1.18 4.60
CA HIS A 125 7.88 0.21 4.32
C HIS A 125 8.33 0.59 2.91
N ILE A 126 7.37 0.87 2.03
CA ILE A 126 7.61 1.20 0.63
C ILE A 126 7.80 2.69 0.48
N LYS A 127 8.91 3.08 -0.13
CA LYS A 127 9.29 4.47 -0.41
C LYS A 127 9.70 4.59 -1.87
N GLY A 128 9.37 5.71 -2.48
CA GLY A 128 9.89 6.02 -3.81
C GLY A 128 11.33 6.53 -3.80
N PHE A 129 11.72 7.27 -2.75
CA PHE A 129 13.05 7.85 -2.60
C PHE A 129 13.65 7.52 -1.23
N ALA A 130 14.76 6.77 -1.23
CA ALA A 130 15.39 6.33 0.02
C ALA A 130 15.92 7.50 0.87
N GLU A 131 16.53 8.50 0.21
CA GLU A 131 17.17 9.64 0.86
C GLU A 131 16.26 10.87 1.02
N GLN A 132 15.03 10.82 0.50
CA GLN A 132 14.06 11.91 0.53
C GLN A 132 12.72 11.39 1.08
N PRO A 133 12.61 11.06 2.37
CA PRO A 133 11.47 10.36 2.96
C PRO A 133 10.16 11.16 2.93
N GLU A 134 10.23 12.49 2.74
CA GLU A 134 9.06 13.37 2.62
C GLU A 134 8.66 13.65 1.17
N ARG A 135 9.41 13.12 0.19
CA ARG A 135 9.10 13.35 -1.22
C ARG A 135 8.05 12.35 -1.70
N PRO A 136 6.88 12.83 -2.16
CA PRO A 136 5.89 11.97 -2.79
C PRO A 136 6.46 11.31 -4.05
N ALA A 137 6.16 10.04 -4.23
CA ALA A 137 6.59 9.27 -5.39
C ALA A 137 5.41 8.51 -5.97
N TYR A 138 4.84 9.04 -7.04
CA TYR A 138 3.96 8.28 -7.91
C TYR A 138 4.79 7.59 -9.00
N ASP A 139 4.32 6.47 -9.50
CA ASP A 139 4.97 5.68 -10.54
C ASP A 139 5.49 6.53 -11.72
N VAL A 140 4.68 7.45 -12.23
CA VAL A 140 5.07 8.33 -13.35
C VAL A 140 6.27 9.22 -13.02
N VAL A 141 6.42 9.64 -11.77
CA VAL A 141 7.57 10.43 -11.30
C VAL A 141 8.81 9.55 -11.29
N LEU A 142 8.69 8.33 -10.78
CA LEU A 142 9.79 7.36 -10.76
C LEU A 142 10.19 6.94 -12.18
N GLN A 143 9.24 6.72 -13.08
CA GLN A 143 9.52 6.46 -14.50
C GLN A 143 10.33 7.59 -15.14
N ALA A 144 9.98 8.85 -14.85
CA ALA A 144 10.69 10.00 -15.39
C ALA A 144 12.12 10.10 -14.84
N GLU A 145 12.29 9.96 -13.53
CA GLU A 145 13.59 10.06 -12.86
C GLU A 145 14.53 8.88 -13.18
N ALA A 146 13.97 7.68 -13.36
CA ALA A 146 14.72 6.50 -13.77
C ALA A 146 15.05 6.45 -15.25
N GLY A 147 14.63 7.45 -16.04
CA GLY A 147 14.91 7.54 -17.48
C GLY A 147 13.97 6.73 -18.38
N TYR A 148 12.98 6.01 -17.84
CA TYR A 148 12.02 5.24 -18.65
C TYR A 148 11.28 6.09 -19.66
N VAL A 149 10.85 7.28 -19.24
CA VAL A 149 10.10 8.20 -20.12
C VAL A 149 10.92 8.63 -21.33
N SER A 150 12.25 8.79 -21.18
CA SER A 150 13.14 9.16 -22.28
C SER A 150 13.42 8.01 -23.25
N MET A 151 13.22 6.77 -22.83
CA MET A 151 13.44 5.56 -23.66
C MET A 151 12.21 5.10 -24.43
N THR A 152 11.03 5.64 -24.15
CA THR A 152 9.74 5.13 -24.66
C THR A 152 9.04 6.05 -25.65
N GLY A 153 9.71 7.09 -26.13
CA GLY A 153 9.20 7.98 -27.19
C GLY A 153 9.31 7.38 -28.58
N VAL A 154 8.53 7.91 -29.52
CA VAL A 154 8.52 7.46 -30.92
C VAL A 154 9.46 8.26 -31.84
N ASP A 155 9.76 9.50 -31.46
CA ASP A 155 10.63 10.43 -32.21
C ASP A 155 11.50 11.28 -31.29
N GLU A 156 12.55 11.93 -31.84
CA GLU A 156 13.38 12.87 -31.06
C GLU A 156 12.52 13.99 -30.45
N GLY A 157 12.58 14.10 -29.11
CA GLY A 157 11.83 15.09 -28.33
C GLY A 157 10.39 14.69 -27.95
N GLN A 158 9.88 13.57 -28.45
CA GLN A 158 8.62 13.01 -27.99
C GLN A 158 8.88 11.91 -26.95
N VAL A 159 8.46 12.16 -25.73
CA VAL A 159 8.61 11.21 -24.62
C VAL A 159 7.25 10.67 -24.18
N ALA A 160 7.20 9.43 -23.70
CA ALA A 160 5.98 8.81 -23.22
C ALA A 160 6.26 8.02 -21.93
N LYS A 161 5.30 8.02 -21.01
CA LYS A 161 5.33 7.08 -19.87
C LYS A 161 4.88 5.70 -20.32
N ALA A 162 5.27 4.65 -19.61
CA ALA A 162 4.66 3.35 -19.78
C ALA A 162 3.14 3.43 -19.57
N PRO A 163 2.33 2.64 -20.30
CA PRO A 163 0.86 2.67 -20.16
C PRO A 163 0.36 2.11 -18.81
N ILE A 164 1.22 1.45 -18.09
CA ILE A 164 0.96 0.88 -16.76
C ILE A 164 1.88 1.53 -15.71
N ALA A 165 1.54 1.39 -14.43
CA ALA A 165 2.38 1.80 -13.32
C ALA A 165 3.51 0.75 -13.12
N LEU A 166 4.50 0.77 -14.01
CA LEU A 166 5.51 -0.27 -14.15
C LEU A 166 6.41 -0.37 -12.92
N ILE A 167 6.83 0.77 -12.37
CA ILE A 167 7.74 0.80 -11.21
C ILE A 167 7.02 0.34 -9.93
N ASP A 168 5.75 0.65 -9.79
CA ASP A 168 4.93 0.22 -8.65
C ASP A 168 4.71 -1.31 -8.64
N MET A 169 4.83 -1.98 -9.80
CA MET A 169 4.56 -3.41 -9.96
C MET A 169 5.83 -4.27 -9.99
N LEU A 170 7.01 -3.68 -10.13
CA LEU A 170 8.31 -4.37 -10.13
C LEU A 170 8.93 -4.41 -8.72
#